data_271c354c0c34c3950453f4e39b6cf96d
#
_entry.id   271c354c0c34c3950453f4e39b6cf96d
#
_cell.length_a   1.000
_cell.length_b   1.000
_cell.length_c   1.000
_cell.angle_alpha   90.00
_cell.angle_beta   90.00
_cell.angle_gamma   90.00
#
_symmetry.space_group_name_H-M   'P 1'
#
loop_
_entity.id
_entity.type
_entity.pdbx_description
1 polymer ?
#
loop_
_entity_poly.entity_id
_entity_poly.type
_entity_poly.pdbx_seq_one_letter_code
_entity_poly.pdbx_strand_id
1 'polypeptide(L)'
;MADLEAREAKLIQYLNEAYGKEKELETALQAHIAMTTRDAYKKRLKDHLKETKAQGKGLERRIKQLGGKADALPAPGPDVVQEAAGAVVSAANKAVAAAKGPMHALRGTGEQEKMLKNAKTEYFNEAEEIANYNAIETLAEAVGDKDTAKLAKEYRRQEERMSKFLDKTIVALTKEVVKEEIPASQRKSSRSGPSRSRASSKAGKSSRSRSSASRASTARSSSSRASSNSAPGKSKAKSGSSRSRSTAKK
;
A
#
# COMPACT_ATOMS: atom_id res chain seq x y z
N MET A 1 19.99 34.39 11.46
CA MET A 1 19.39 33.03 11.41
C MET A 1 20.37 32.12 12.11
N ALA A 2 19.93 31.29 13.07
CA ALA A 2 20.82 30.31 13.69
C ALA A 2 21.30 29.35 12.59
N ASP A 3 22.61 29.05 12.59
CA ASP A 3 23.15 28.02 11.71
C ASP A 3 22.51 26.68 12.11
N LEU A 4 21.71 26.10 11.19
CA LEU A 4 21.14 24.78 11.37
C LEU A 4 22.27 23.75 11.31
N GLU A 5 22.28 22.84 12.28
CA GLU A 5 23.19 21.69 12.18
C GLU A 5 22.85 20.85 10.96
N ALA A 6 23.81 20.13 10.40
CA ALA A 6 23.64 19.36 9.18
C ALA A 6 22.49 18.35 9.25
N ARG A 7 22.22 17.80 10.45
CA ARG A 7 21.10 16.86 10.69
C ARG A 7 19.74 17.54 10.57
N GLU A 8 19.56 18.74 11.18
CA GLU A 8 18.30 19.49 11.08
C GLU A 8 18.06 19.96 9.65
N ALA A 9 19.10 20.47 8.98
CA ALA A 9 19.02 20.89 7.60
C ALA A 9 18.57 19.73 6.68
N LYS A 10 19.12 18.53 6.89
CA LYS A 10 18.74 17.35 6.09
C LYS A 10 17.33 16.86 6.40
N LEU A 11 16.90 16.85 7.65
CA LEU A 11 15.53 16.53 8.05
C LEU A 11 14.54 17.51 7.44
N ILE A 12 14.83 18.82 7.52
CA ILE A 12 13.99 19.87 6.93
C ILE A 12 13.86 19.68 5.43
N GLN A 13 14.94 19.33 4.73
CA GLN A 13 14.91 19.04 3.30
C GLN A 13 13.90 17.92 2.99
N TYR A 14 14.02 16.74 3.62
CA TYR A 14 13.15 15.61 3.35
C TYR A 14 11.69 15.87 3.76
N LEU A 15 11.50 16.58 4.87
CA LEU A 15 10.15 16.99 5.29
C LEU A 15 9.50 17.97 4.31
N ASN A 16 10.28 18.86 3.66
CA ASN A 16 9.78 19.77 2.64
C ASN A 16 9.45 19.04 1.32
N GLU A 17 10.22 18.02 0.96
CA GLU A 17 9.87 17.15 -0.19
C GLU A 17 8.52 16.46 0.04
N ALA A 18 8.31 15.85 1.21
CA ALA A 18 7.02 15.27 1.57
C ALA A 18 5.90 16.32 1.65
N TYR A 19 6.16 17.49 2.23
CA TYR A 19 5.19 18.58 2.30
C TYR A 19 4.72 19.04 0.93
N GLY A 20 5.66 19.18 -0.01
CA GLY A 20 5.36 19.52 -1.40
C GLY A 20 4.47 18.47 -2.07
N LYS A 21 4.74 17.19 -1.81
CA LYS A 21 3.94 16.07 -2.32
C LYS A 21 2.53 16.07 -1.76
N GLU A 22 2.36 16.27 -0.46
CA GLU A 22 1.03 16.40 0.16
C GLU A 22 0.21 17.56 -0.47
N LYS A 23 0.86 18.68 -0.80
CA LYS A 23 0.20 19.81 -1.46
C LYS A 23 -0.22 19.49 -2.90
N GLU A 24 0.58 18.77 -3.63
CA GLU A 24 0.21 18.27 -4.97
C GLU A 24 -0.99 17.31 -4.86
N LEU A 25 -0.95 16.38 -3.91
CA LEU A 25 -1.98 15.37 -3.73
C LEU A 25 -3.31 15.97 -3.28
N GLU A 26 -3.32 17.01 -2.44
CA GLU A 26 -4.55 17.74 -2.11
C GLU A 26 -5.31 18.19 -3.38
N THR A 27 -4.60 18.66 -4.38
CA THR A 27 -5.17 19.12 -5.64
C THR A 27 -5.64 17.95 -6.52
N ALA A 28 -4.81 16.91 -6.64
CA ALA A 28 -5.13 15.72 -7.41
C ALA A 28 -6.37 14.99 -6.86
N LEU A 29 -6.45 14.82 -5.54
CA LEU A 29 -7.58 14.17 -4.87
C LEU A 29 -8.90 14.93 -5.08
N GLN A 30 -8.89 16.27 -5.03
CA GLN A 30 -10.09 17.07 -5.32
C GLN A 30 -10.61 16.81 -6.74
N ALA A 31 -9.71 16.76 -7.73
CA ALA A 31 -10.07 16.46 -9.11
C ALA A 31 -10.60 15.03 -9.25
N HIS A 32 -9.97 14.05 -8.63
CA HIS A 32 -10.38 12.65 -8.69
C HIS A 32 -11.71 12.41 -7.95
N ILE A 33 -11.96 13.08 -6.82
CA ILE A 33 -13.26 13.07 -6.13
C ILE A 33 -14.39 13.59 -7.03
N ALA A 34 -14.14 14.66 -7.75
CA ALA A 34 -15.13 15.24 -8.67
C ALA A 34 -15.48 14.26 -9.82
N MET A 35 -14.48 13.55 -10.34
CA MET A 35 -14.63 12.60 -11.44
C MET A 35 -15.12 11.20 -11.00
N THR A 36 -15.14 10.89 -9.70
CA THR A 36 -15.50 9.56 -9.20
C THR A 36 -17.00 9.49 -8.95
N THR A 37 -17.66 8.52 -9.58
CA THR A 37 -19.11 8.25 -9.45
C THR A 37 -19.41 7.14 -8.47
N ARG A 38 -18.46 6.26 -8.16
CA ARG A 38 -18.58 5.11 -7.28
C ARG A 38 -18.52 5.56 -5.82
N ASP A 39 -19.64 5.49 -5.09
CA ASP A 39 -19.78 6.08 -3.75
C ASP A 39 -18.72 5.59 -2.74
N ALA A 40 -18.46 4.29 -2.68
CA ALA A 40 -17.47 3.74 -1.75
C ALA A 40 -16.04 4.25 -2.05
N TYR A 41 -15.69 4.35 -3.33
CA TYR A 41 -14.41 4.88 -3.75
C TYR A 41 -14.34 6.40 -3.49
N LYS A 42 -15.37 7.14 -3.88
CA LYS A 42 -15.48 8.59 -3.64
C LYS A 42 -15.39 8.94 -2.15
N LYS A 43 -16.05 8.14 -1.30
CA LYS A 43 -15.97 8.30 0.16
C LYS A 43 -14.53 8.12 0.65
N ARG A 44 -13.85 7.06 0.23
CA ARG A 44 -12.46 6.81 0.65
C ARG A 44 -11.51 7.93 0.20
N LEU A 45 -11.66 8.43 -1.04
CA LEU A 45 -10.89 9.59 -1.52
C LEU A 45 -11.13 10.84 -0.66
N LYS A 46 -12.38 11.10 -0.26
CA LYS A 46 -12.70 12.23 0.63
C LYS A 46 -12.08 12.08 2.02
N ASP A 47 -12.05 10.86 2.55
CA ASP A 47 -11.44 10.60 3.85
C ASP A 47 -9.92 10.71 3.75
N HIS A 48 -9.31 10.22 2.66
CA HIS A 48 -7.90 10.37 2.38
C HIS A 48 -7.48 11.85 2.18
N LEU A 49 -8.27 12.65 1.50
CA LEU A 49 -8.03 14.10 1.40
C LEU A 49 -7.96 14.79 2.77
N LYS A 50 -8.71 14.32 3.77
CA LYS A 50 -8.59 14.84 5.14
C LYS A 50 -7.29 14.40 5.80
N GLU A 51 -6.88 13.14 5.56
CA GLU A 51 -5.60 12.59 6.02
C GLU A 51 -4.45 13.42 5.44
N THR A 52 -4.37 13.59 4.12
CA THR A 52 -3.40 14.42 3.37
C THR A 52 -3.30 15.84 3.92
N LYS A 53 -4.43 16.50 4.14
CA LYS A 53 -4.44 17.86 4.74
C LYS A 53 -3.91 17.90 6.17
N ALA A 54 -4.17 16.87 6.95
CA ALA A 54 -3.66 16.77 8.31
C ALA A 54 -2.15 16.48 8.32
N GLN A 55 -1.67 15.65 7.41
CA GLN A 55 -0.26 15.35 7.19
C GLN A 55 0.51 16.60 6.78
N GLY A 56 0.05 17.33 5.78
CA GLY A 56 0.67 18.59 5.38
C GLY A 56 0.81 19.59 6.53
N LYS A 57 -0.22 19.74 7.37
CA LYS A 57 -0.14 20.58 8.59
C LYS A 57 0.83 20.04 9.63
N GLY A 58 0.92 18.72 9.76
CA GLY A 58 1.86 18.07 10.68
C GLY A 58 3.31 18.26 10.25
N LEU A 59 3.58 18.08 8.95
CA LEU A 59 4.89 18.33 8.35
C LEU A 59 5.30 19.80 8.52
N GLU A 60 4.43 20.74 8.18
CA GLU A 60 4.68 22.18 8.38
C GLU A 60 5.05 22.50 9.82
N ARG A 61 4.31 21.97 10.78
CA ARG A 61 4.59 22.16 12.21
C ARG A 61 5.95 21.58 12.59
N ARG A 62 6.28 20.38 12.10
CA ARG A 62 7.56 19.73 12.42
C ARG A 62 8.74 20.49 11.82
N ILE A 63 8.64 20.94 10.59
CA ILE A 63 9.64 21.80 9.93
C ILE A 63 9.92 23.06 10.77
N LYS A 64 8.86 23.74 11.24
CA LYS A 64 9.00 24.93 12.10
C LYS A 64 9.67 24.61 13.44
N GLN A 65 9.35 23.46 14.05
CA GLN A 65 10.00 23.02 15.29
C GLN A 65 11.50 22.77 15.14
N LEU A 66 11.93 22.33 13.94
CA LEU A 66 13.33 22.15 13.59
C LEU A 66 14.03 23.47 13.17
N GLY A 67 13.34 24.61 13.25
CA GLY A 67 13.88 25.92 12.88
C GLY A 67 13.81 26.23 11.39
N GLY A 68 13.16 25.39 10.60
CA GLY A 68 12.98 25.56 9.15
C GLY A 68 11.71 26.32 8.78
N LYS A 69 11.56 26.55 7.48
CA LYS A 69 10.36 27.08 6.86
C LYS A 69 9.76 25.99 5.95
N ALA A 70 8.46 25.76 6.07
CA ALA A 70 7.76 24.90 5.15
C ALA A 70 7.69 25.57 3.77
N ASP A 71 8.27 24.91 2.81
CA ASP A 71 8.28 25.31 1.40
C ASP A 71 7.94 24.09 0.57
N ALA A 72 6.93 24.21 -0.27
CA ALA A 72 6.52 23.14 -1.16
C ALA A 72 7.53 23.04 -2.31
N LEU A 73 8.67 22.40 -2.04
CA LEU A 73 9.61 22.04 -3.08
C LEU A 73 8.95 20.97 -3.96
N PRO A 74 8.99 21.10 -5.30
CA PRO A 74 8.56 20.03 -6.16
C PRO A 74 9.40 18.78 -5.85
N ALA A 75 8.72 17.63 -5.66
CA ALA A 75 9.43 16.36 -5.52
C ALA A 75 10.35 16.17 -6.74
N PRO A 76 11.59 15.69 -6.56
CA PRO A 76 12.48 15.42 -7.66
C PRO A 76 11.90 14.29 -8.50
N GLY A 77 11.19 14.66 -9.57
CA GLY A 77 10.79 13.71 -10.61
C GLY A 77 12.00 13.34 -11.47
N PRO A 78 11.92 12.25 -12.24
CA PRO A 78 13.02 11.79 -13.08
C PRO A 78 13.48 12.83 -14.13
N ASP A 79 12.76 13.93 -14.30
CA ASP A 79 13.02 14.96 -15.31
C ASP A 79 13.52 16.30 -14.76
N VAL A 80 13.86 16.41 -13.47
CA VAL A 80 14.35 17.66 -12.88
C VAL A 80 15.81 17.56 -12.47
N VAL A 81 16.69 17.48 -13.48
CA VAL A 81 18.00 18.09 -13.39
C VAL A 81 17.77 19.56 -13.77
N GLN A 82 17.49 20.40 -12.77
CA GLN A 82 17.28 21.82 -13.01
C GLN A 82 18.31 22.67 -12.27
N GLU A 83 19.25 23.17 -13.02
CA GLU A 83 19.97 24.39 -12.71
C GLU A 83 19.01 25.60 -12.79
N ALA A 84 19.14 26.49 -11.83
CA ALA A 84 18.59 27.85 -11.77
C ALA A 84 17.22 28.06 -11.09
N ALA A 85 17.38 28.66 -9.94
CA ALA A 85 16.41 29.17 -9.02
C ALA A 85 15.39 30.15 -9.58
N GLY A 86 14.16 30.07 -9.09
CA GLY A 86 13.33 31.25 -8.75
C GLY A 86 12.22 31.63 -9.73
N ALA A 87 12.32 31.42 -11.03
CA ALA A 87 11.28 31.89 -11.99
C ALA A 87 10.50 30.74 -12.68
N VAL A 88 10.89 29.50 -12.47
CA VAL A 88 10.42 28.35 -13.27
C VAL A 88 9.30 27.55 -12.58
N VAL A 89 9.09 27.70 -11.27
CA VAL A 89 8.12 26.91 -10.50
C VAL A 89 6.68 27.11 -10.99
N SER A 90 6.30 28.33 -11.39
CA SER A 90 4.96 28.59 -11.93
C SER A 90 4.79 28.09 -13.38
N ALA A 91 5.86 28.09 -14.16
CA ALA A 91 5.86 27.60 -15.55
C ALA A 91 5.93 26.05 -15.58
N ALA A 92 6.72 25.45 -14.70
CA ALA A 92 6.81 23.98 -14.56
C ALA A 92 5.48 23.37 -14.09
N ASN A 93 4.81 23.98 -13.11
CA ASN A 93 3.48 23.56 -12.68
C ASN A 93 2.42 23.71 -13.79
N LYS A 94 2.49 24.74 -14.60
CA LYS A 94 1.66 24.88 -15.80
C LYS A 94 2.03 23.87 -16.89
N ALA A 95 3.31 23.58 -17.10
CA ALA A 95 3.76 22.60 -18.08
C ALA A 95 3.40 21.16 -17.66
N VAL A 96 3.53 20.82 -16.38
CA VAL A 96 3.07 19.53 -15.84
C VAL A 96 1.55 19.40 -15.93
N ALA A 97 0.79 20.46 -15.64
CA ALA A 97 -0.65 20.47 -15.83
C ALA A 97 -1.03 20.39 -17.32
N ALA A 98 -0.30 21.04 -18.20
CA ALA A 98 -0.50 20.97 -19.65
C ALA A 98 -0.09 19.62 -20.25
N ALA A 99 0.98 18.99 -19.75
CA ALA A 99 1.39 17.64 -20.15
C ALA A 99 0.44 16.55 -19.64
N LYS A 100 -0.12 16.73 -18.44
CA LYS A 100 -1.19 15.84 -17.91
C LYS A 100 -2.52 16.00 -18.67
N GLY A 101 -2.79 17.15 -19.29
CA GLY A 101 -4.00 17.42 -20.08
C GLY A 101 -4.20 16.47 -21.27
N PRO A 102 -3.25 16.30 -22.19
CA PRO A 102 -3.34 15.33 -23.28
C PRO A 102 -3.42 13.88 -22.82
N MET A 103 -2.73 13.53 -21.73
CA MET A 103 -2.81 12.20 -21.13
C MET A 103 -4.19 11.91 -20.52
N HIS A 104 -4.89 12.95 -20.03
CA HIS A 104 -6.28 12.83 -19.62
C HIS A 104 -7.24 12.67 -20.81
N ALA A 105 -6.96 13.29 -21.95
CA ALA A 105 -7.75 13.14 -23.17
C ALA A 105 -7.62 11.76 -23.82
N LEU A 106 -6.47 11.09 -23.66
CA LEU A 106 -6.23 9.71 -24.09
C LEU A 106 -6.78 8.65 -23.11
N ARG A 107 -7.33 9.07 -21.98
CA ARG A 107 -8.05 8.18 -21.08
C ARG A 107 -9.34 7.75 -21.76
N GLY A 108 -9.55 6.44 -21.97
CA GLY A 108 -10.70 5.86 -22.64
C GLY A 108 -12.03 6.53 -22.28
N THR A 109 -13.00 6.44 -23.15
CA THR A 109 -14.29 7.14 -23.04
C THR A 109 -15.19 6.60 -21.94
N GLY A 110 -14.98 5.33 -21.51
CA GLY A 110 -15.76 4.65 -20.48
C GLY A 110 -15.59 5.26 -19.09
N GLU A 111 -16.66 5.27 -18.32
CA GLU A 111 -16.65 5.79 -16.94
C GLU A 111 -15.74 4.94 -16.02
N GLN A 112 -15.82 3.61 -16.15
CA GLN A 112 -15.00 2.68 -15.38
C GLN A 112 -13.52 2.80 -15.74
N GLU A 113 -13.19 3.00 -17.04
CA GLU A 113 -11.82 3.22 -17.50
C GLU A 113 -11.23 4.50 -16.94
N LYS A 114 -12.01 5.59 -16.86
CA LYS A 114 -11.56 6.86 -16.24
C LYS A 114 -11.25 6.69 -14.77
N MET A 115 -12.15 6.02 -14.01
CA MET A 115 -11.92 5.73 -12.60
C MET A 115 -10.72 4.78 -12.40
N LEU A 116 -10.54 3.79 -13.27
CA LEU A 116 -9.38 2.89 -13.22
C LEU A 116 -8.06 3.65 -13.39
N LYS A 117 -7.99 4.55 -14.36
CA LYS A 117 -6.79 5.38 -14.59
C LYS A 117 -6.51 6.31 -13.43
N ASN A 118 -7.55 6.91 -12.85
CA ASN A 118 -7.39 7.72 -11.63
C ASN A 118 -6.87 6.87 -10.47
N ALA A 119 -7.44 5.68 -10.23
CA ALA A 119 -6.99 4.78 -9.17
C ALA A 119 -5.53 4.33 -9.35
N LYS A 120 -5.08 4.11 -10.58
CA LYS A 120 -3.67 3.81 -10.90
C LYS A 120 -2.75 5.00 -10.62
N THR A 121 -3.19 6.23 -10.94
CA THR A 121 -2.44 7.44 -10.63
C THR A 121 -2.31 7.65 -9.13
N GLU A 122 -3.40 7.48 -8.37
CA GLU A 122 -3.37 7.54 -6.91
C GLU A 122 -2.44 6.48 -6.33
N TYR A 123 -2.54 5.24 -6.80
CA TYR A 123 -1.65 4.16 -6.33
C TYR A 123 -0.16 4.48 -6.53
N PHE A 124 0.18 5.15 -7.62
CA PHE A 124 1.54 5.64 -7.87
C PHE A 124 1.93 6.72 -6.84
N ASN A 125 1.02 7.68 -6.56
CA ASN A 125 1.25 8.71 -5.56
C ASN A 125 1.50 8.13 -4.17
N GLU A 126 0.66 7.17 -3.74
CA GLU A 126 0.85 6.47 -2.46
C GLU A 126 2.21 5.77 -2.34
N ALA A 127 2.68 5.17 -3.44
CA ALA A 127 3.99 4.51 -3.45
C ALA A 127 5.13 5.52 -3.26
N GLU A 128 5.02 6.71 -3.84
CA GLU A 128 5.98 7.80 -3.66
C GLU A 128 5.96 8.33 -2.22
N GLU A 129 4.77 8.53 -1.64
CA GLU A 129 4.63 8.99 -0.25
C GLU A 129 5.15 7.96 0.75
N ILE A 130 4.88 6.68 0.55
CA ILE A 130 5.46 5.59 1.35
C ILE A 130 7.00 5.63 1.29
N ALA A 131 7.58 5.87 0.11
CA ALA A 131 9.03 5.98 -0.05
C ALA A 131 9.59 7.20 0.68
N ASN A 132 8.94 8.37 0.56
CA ASN A 132 9.33 9.60 1.26
C ASN A 132 9.29 9.41 2.78
N TYR A 133 8.21 8.85 3.32
CA TYR A 133 8.10 8.62 4.76
C TYR A 133 9.07 7.54 5.27
N ASN A 134 9.40 6.52 4.47
CA ASN A 134 10.46 5.57 4.80
C ASN A 134 11.83 6.27 4.91
N ALA A 135 12.15 7.16 3.98
CA ALA A 135 13.40 7.90 4.00
C ALA A 135 13.48 8.84 5.22
N ILE A 136 12.39 9.55 5.52
CA ILE A 136 12.29 10.44 6.69
C ILE A 136 12.42 9.64 8.00
N GLU A 137 11.68 8.51 8.15
CA GLU A 137 11.75 7.64 9.33
C GLU A 137 13.19 7.15 9.56
N THR A 138 13.83 6.63 8.50
CA THR A 138 15.20 6.10 8.57
C THR A 138 16.21 7.19 8.95
N LEU A 139 16.13 8.36 8.31
CA LEU A 139 17.02 9.48 8.64
C LEU A 139 16.82 9.93 10.08
N ALA A 140 15.56 10.12 10.50
CA ALA A 140 15.23 10.58 11.83
C ALA A 140 15.71 9.60 12.92
N GLU A 141 15.57 8.30 12.71
CA GLU A 141 16.11 7.27 13.60
C GLU A 141 17.65 7.35 13.67
N ALA A 142 18.32 7.49 12.53
CA ALA A 142 19.79 7.57 12.47
C ALA A 142 20.37 8.79 13.20
N VAL A 143 19.64 9.91 13.22
CA VAL A 143 20.08 11.14 13.92
C VAL A 143 19.47 11.31 15.32
N GLY A 144 18.66 10.33 15.78
CA GLY A 144 18.07 10.31 17.11
C GLY A 144 16.84 11.21 17.28
N ASP A 145 16.22 11.69 16.20
CA ASP A 145 15.00 12.50 16.24
C ASP A 145 13.75 11.62 16.31
N LYS A 146 13.39 11.26 17.53
CA LYS A 146 12.27 10.35 17.81
C LYS A 146 10.90 10.91 17.39
N ASP A 147 10.73 12.22 17.45
CA ASP A 147 9.46 12.87 17.11
C ASP A 147 9.22 12.84 15.61
N THR A 148 10.24 13.15 14.81
CA THR A 148 10.17 13.04 13.35
C THR A 148 10.00 11.57 12.91
N ALA A 149 10.73 10.63 13.52
CA ALA A 149 10.58 9.20 13.22
C ALA A 149 9.17 8.70 13.49
N LYS A 150 8.59 9.07 14.65
CA LYS A 150 7.21 8.70 15.00
C LYS A 150 6.18 9.28 14.03
N LEU A 151 6.32 10.55 13.65
CA LEU A 151 5.46 11.23 12.70
C LEU A 151 5.50 10.56 11.34
N ALA A 152 6.69 10.33 10.79
CA ALA A 152 6.88 9.69 9.49
C ALA A 152 6.30 8.26 9.47
N LYS A 153 6.52 7.49 10.52
CA LYS A 153 5.96 6.15 10.69
C LYS A 153 4.44 6.12 10.72
N GLU A 154 3.81 7.10 11.39
CA GLU A 154 2.36 7.22 11.45
C GLU A 154 1.79 7.53 10.06
N TYR A 155 2.36 8.50 9.35
CA TYR A 155 1.92 8.90 8.02
C TYR A 155 2.13 7.77 7.01
N ARG A 156 3.31 7.17 6.93
CA ARG A 156 3.54 6.00 6.09
C ARG A 156 2.48 4.91 6.25
N ARG A 157 2.03 4.63 7.48
CA ARG A 157 0.97 3.66 7.73
C ARG A 157 -0.40 4.09 7.18
N GLN A 158 -0.64 5.40 7.06
CA GLN A 158 -1.86 5.91 6.45
C GLN A 158 -1.83 5.65 4.94
N GLU A 159 -0.70 5.93 4.28
CA GLU A 159 -0.50 5.69 2.85
C GLU A 159 -0.52 4.19 2.50
N GLU A 160 0.10 3.34 3.33
CA GLU A 160 0.00 1.89 3.18
C GLU A 160 -1.45 1.37 3.22
N ARG A 161 -2.32 1.99 4.04
CA ARG A 161 -3.75 1.62 4.07
C ARG A 161 -4.48 2.08 2.81
N MET A 162 -4.17 3.28 2.32
CA MET A 162 -4.76 3.78 1.08
C MET A 162 -4.27 2.98 -0.11
N SER A 163 -2.98 2.70 -0.22
CA SER A 163 -2.40 1.84 -1.25
C SER A 163 -3.08 0.48 -1.34
N LYS A 164 -3.31 -0.19 -0.19
CA LYS A 164 -4.03 -1.48 -0.12
C LYS A 164 -5.49 -1.37 -0.55
N PHE A 165 -6.14 -0.24 -0.29
CA PHE A 165 -7.49 0.01 -0.78
C PHE A 165 -7.51 0.21 -2.30
N LEU A 166 -6.56 0.97 -2.83
CA LEU A 166 -6.43 1.23 -4.27
C LEU A 166 -6.10 -0.03 -5.06
N ASP A 167 -5.24 -0.91 -4.54
CA ASP A 167 -4.94 -2.20 -5.15
C ASP A 167 -6.22 -3.02 -5.41
N LYS A 168 -7.09 -3.13 -4.40
CA LYS A 168 -8.39 -3.80 -4.53
C LYS A 168 -9.33 -3.08 -5.49
N THR A 169 -9.30 -1.75 -5.47
CA THR A 169 -10.14 -0.90 -6.33
C THR A 169 -9.74 -1.04 -7.78
N ILE A 170 -8.44 -1.05 -8.08
CA ILE A 170 -7.89 -1.29 -9.43
C ILE A 170 -8.39 -2.63 -9.98
N VAL A 171 -8.27 -3.71 -9.20
CA VAL A 171 -8.76 -5.03 -9.61
C VAL A 171 -10.27 -5.03 -9.86
N ALA A 172 -11.05 -4.37 -9.00
CA ALA A 172 -12.50 -4.28 -9.17
C ALA A 172 -12.88 -3.48 -10.42
N LEU A 173 -12.28 -2.30 -10.62
CA LEU A 173 -12.53 -1.46 -11.79
C LEU A 173 -12.10 -2.13 -13.08
N THR A 174 -10.97 -2.82 -13.11
CA THR A 174 -10.53 -3.59 -14.29
C THR A 174 -11.57 -4.64 -14.69
N LYS A 175 -12.18 -5.33 -13.72
CA LYS A 175 -13.25 -6.30 -14.01
C LYS A 175 -14.49 -5.63 -14.59
N GLU A 176 -14.82 -4.42 -14.17
CA GLU A 176 -15.94 -3.67 -14.77
C GLU A 176 -15.60 -3.20 -16.19
N VAL A 177 -14.40 -2.67 -16.44
CA VAL A 177 -13.91 -2.35 -17.79
C VAL A 177 -14.02 -3.57 -18.72
N VAL A 178 -13.60 -4.74 -18.26
CA VAL A 178 -13.72 -5.99 -19.03
C VAL A 178 -15.19 -6.29 -19.37
N LYS A 179 -16.13 -6.01 -18.46
CA LYS A 179 -17.56 -6.22 -18.73
C LYS A 179 -18.14 -5.19 -19.71
N GLU A 180 -17.68 -3.94 -19.63
CA GLU A 180 -18.15 -2.88 -20.53
C GLU A 180 -17.58 -3.01 -21.94
N GLU A 181 -16.27 -3.26 -22.05
CA GLU A 181 -15.55 -3.09 -23.31
C GLU A 181 -15.27 -4.40 -24.06
N ILE A 182 -15.32 -5.56 -23.39
CA ILE A 182 -15.03 -6.85 -24.01
C ILE A 182 -16.33 -7.65 -24.20
N PRO A 183 -16.68 -8.03 -25.44
CA PRO A 183 -17.85 -8.88 -25.70
C PRO A 183 -17.86 -10.18 -24.90
N ALA A 184 -19.02 -10.63 -24.45
CA ALA A 184 -19.15 -11.83 -23.61
C ALA A 184 -18.55 -13.09 -24.27
N SER A 185 -18.62 -13.19 -25.62
CA SER A 185 -18.01 -14.26 -26.40
C SER A 185 -16.49 -14.31 -26.34
N GLN A 186 -15.85 -13.19 -26.05
CA GLN A 186 -14.39 -13.07 -25.94
C GLN A 186 -13.90 -13.12 -24.49
N ARG A 187 -14.81 -13.16 -23.52
CA ARG A 187 -14.47 -13.29 -22.10
C ARG A 187 -14.33 -14.77 -21.72
N LYS A 188 -13.33 -15.11 -20.91
CA LYS A 188 -13.20 -16.48 -20.37
C LYS A 188 -14.48 -16.86 -19.62
N SER A 189 -15.16 -17.91 -20.06
CA SER A 189 -16.35 -18.44 -19.37
C SER A 189 -15.96 -18.87 -17.95
N SER A 190 -16.67 -18.35 -16.96
CA SER A 190 -16.52 -18.79 -15.57
C SER A 190 -17.07 -20.21 -15.32
N ARG A 191 -17.59 -20.87 -16.39
CA ARG A 191 -18.20 -22.20 -16.35
C ARG A 191 -17.32 -23.27 -17.00
N SER A 192 -16.05 -23.37 -16.66
CA SER A 192 -15.28 -24.57 -16.96
C SER A 192 -14.86 -25.29 -15.67
N GLY A 193 -15.84 -25.61 -14.84
CA GLY A 193 -15.76 -26.78 -14.01
C GLY A 193 -15.95 -28.01 -14.92
N PRO A 194 -15.23 -29.14 -14.72
CA PRO A 194 -15.43 -30.33 -15.52
C PRO A 194 -16.88 -30.79 -15.39
N SER A 195 -17.64 -30.66 -16.46
CA SER A 195 -18.94 -31.31 -16.59
C SER A 195 -18.66 -32.79 -16.45
N ARG A 196 -18.97 -33.35 -15.29
CA ARG A 196 -19.12 -34.79 -15.15
C ARG A 196 -20.31 -35.17 -16.04
N SER A 197 -20.01 -35.52 -17.27
CA SER A 197 -20.95 -36.22 -18.13
C SER A 197 -21.32 -37.50 -17.40
N ARG A 198 -22.52 -37.48 -16.82
CA ARG A 198 -23.17 -38.65 -16.25
C ARG A 198 -23.56 -39.52 -17.44
N ALA A 199 -22.64 -40.40 -17.87
CA ALA A 199 -22.92 -41.44 -18.80
C ALA A 199 -23.94 -42.35 -18.14
N SER A 200 -25.20 -42.25 -18.59
CA SER A 200 -26.24 -43.21 -18.28
C SER A 200 -25.92 -44.50 -19.04
N SER A 201 -25.22 -45.41 -18.42
CA SER A 201 -25.13 -46.78 -18.92
C SER A 201 -26.44 -47.50 -18.63
N LYS A 202 -27.23 -47.62 -19.69
CA LYS A 202 -28.44 -48.47 -19.76
C LYS A 202 -28.03 -49.91 -19.56
N ALA A 203 -28.71 -50.57 -18.62
CA ALA A 203 -28.54 -51.96 -18.27
C ALA A 203 -28.75 -52.91 -19.48
N GLY A 204 -27.79 -53.79 -19.68
CA GLY A 204 -27.95 -54.99 -20.46
C GLY A 204 -27.71 -56.20 -19.54
N LYS A 205 -28.77 -56.91 -19.20
CA LYS A 205 -28.72 -58.22 -18.56
C LYS A 205 -28.04 -59.21 -19.47
N SER A 206 -27.02 -59.91 -18.99
CA SER A 206 -26.78 -61.30 -19.46
C SER A 206 -26.03 -62.08 -18.37
N SER A 207 -26.49 -63.27 -18.20
CA SER A 207 -26.28 -64.25 -17.16
C SER A 207 -25.03 -65.12 -17.35
N ARG A 208 -24.63 -65.78 -16.23
CA ARG A 208 -23.79 -67.00 -16.10
C ARG A 208 -22.30 -66.76 -16.26
N SER A 209 -21.44 -67.33 -15.38
CA SER A 209 -21.42 -68.61 -14.67
C SER A 209 -20.29 -68.62 -13.67
N ARG A 210 -20.41 -69.58 -12.74
CA ARG A 210 -19.51 -69.96 -11.66
C ARG A 210 -18.10 -70.36 -12.13
N SER A 211 -17.08 -70.10 -11.25
CA SER A 211 -16.10 -71.04 -10.69
C SER A 211 -15.09 -70.25 -9.84
N SER A 212 -15.05 -70.38 -8.57
CA SER A 212 -14.34 -71.24 -7.64
C SER A 212 -12.80 -71.24 -7.78
N ALA A 213 -12.20 -71.06 -6.61
CA ALA A 213 -10.88 -71.48 -6.15
C ALA A 213 -9.80 -70.38 -6.24
N SER A 214 -9.27 -70.02 -5.17
CA SER A 214 -8.53 -70.48 -4.09
C SER A 214 -7.19 -69.75 -3.94
N ARG A 215 -6.97 -69.33 -2.72
CA ARG A 215 -5.75 -69.44 -1.96
C ARG A 215 -4.48 -68.65 -2.29
N ALA A 216 -4.12 -68.03 -1.23
CA ALA A 216 -2.86 -68.07 -0.48
C ALA A 216 -2.00 -66.83 -0.66
N SER A 217 -1.89 -66.05 0.35
CA SER A 217 -0.91 -66.05 1.46
C SER A 217 0.45 -65.50 1.08
N THR A 218 0.84 -64.72 1.94
CA THR A 218 2.10 -64.41 2.65
C THR A 218 2.69 -63.08 2.24
N ALA A 219 2.84 -62.25 3.17
CA ALA A 219 3.59 -62.06 4.36
C ALA A 219 4.68 -60.99 4.25
N ARG A 220 4.65 -60.15 5.24
CA ARG A 220 5.83 -59.52 5.88
C ARG A 220 6.76 -58.64 5.03
N SER A 221 7.22 -57.56 5.51
CA SER A 221 7.76 -57.10 6.81
C SER A 221 8.00 -55.60 6.75
N SER A 222 7.65 -54.84 7.78
CA SER A 222 8.55 -54.33 8.82
C SER A 222 9.68 -53.48 8.26
N SER A 223 9.88 -52.29 8.67
CA SER A 223 10.32 -51.75 9.96
C SER A 223 10.44 -50.23 9.81
N SER A 224 9.95 -49.50 10.72
CA SER A 224 10.49 -49.04 11.97
C SER A 224 11.19 -47.70 11.95
N ARG A 225 10.70 -46.90 12.88
CA ARG A 225 11.46 -46.03 13.78
C ARG A 225 11.93 -44.69 13.24
N ALA A 226 11.87 -43.55 13.94
CA ALA A 226 11.56 -43.20 15.34
C ALA A 226 11.46 -41.67 15.34
N SER A 227 10.49 -41.05 15.97
CA SER A 227 10.49 -40.48 17.33
C SER A 227 11.68 -39.63 17.71
N SER A 228 11.39 -38.34 17.98
CA SER A 228 11.69 -37.59 19.21
C SER A 228 11.28 -36.12 18.96
N ASN A 229 10.31 -35.60 19.49
CA ASN A 229 9.86 -35.21 20.82
C ASN A 229 10.96 -34.56 21.66
N SER A 230 10.85 -33.25 21.85
CA SER A 230 11.12 -32.57 23.11
C SER A 230 10.78 -31.07 23.06
N ALA A 231 9.75 -30.68 23.75
CA ALA A 231 9.61 -29.47 24.55
C ALA A 231 9.50 -29.96 26.00
N PRO A 232 9.49 -29.11 27.04
CA PRO A 232 9.67 -27.70 27.23
C PRO A 232 10.61 -27.35 28.40
N GLY A 233 11.01 -26.09 28.51
CA GLY A 233 11.71 -25.58 29.68
C GLY A 233 11.12 -24.26 30.17
N LYS A 234 10.25 -24.35 31.18
CA LYS A 234 9.89 -23.23 32.05
C LYS A 234 10.98 -23.08 33.10
N SER A 235 11.43 -21.88 33.36
CA SER A 235 11.97 -21.52 34.65
C SER A 235 11.51 -20.13 35.09
N LYS A 236 10.72 -20.15 36.15
CA LYS A 236 10.45 -19.04 37.08
C LYS A 236 11.68 -18.83 37.93
N ALA A 237 12.06 -17.62 38.16
CA ALA A 237 12.72 -17.21 39.39
C ALA A 237 12.19 -15.87 39.85
N LYS A 238 11.80 -15.86 41.12
CA LYS A 238 11.25 -14.78 41.94
C LYS A 238 12.36 -14.06 42.67
N SER A 239 11.96 -12.91 43.21
CA SER A 239 12.52 -12.16 44.36
C SER A 239 13.72 -11.28 44.04
N GLY A 240 13.82 -10.07 44.56
CA GLY A 240 13.35 -9.55 45.80
C GLY A 240 13.40 -8.01 45.87
N SER A 241 12.58 -7.56 46.71
CA SER A 241 12.42 -6.26 47.33
C SER A 241 13.71 -5.68 47.91
N SER A 242 13.92 -4.38 47.74
CA SER A 242 14.36 -3.57 48.89
C SER A 242 13.98 -2.09 48.70
N ARG A 243 13.20 -1.64 49.66
CA ARG A 243 12.92 -0.24 50.01
C ARG A 243 14.21 0.39 50.54
N SER A 244 14.48 1.60 50.19
CA SER A 244 15.03 2.53 51.17
C SER A 244 14.52 3.97 50.86
N ARG A 245 13.99 4.51 51.90
CA ARG A 245 13.44 5.83 52.15
C ARG A 245 14.56 6.65 52.79
N SER A 246 14.77 7.88 52.40
CA SER A 246 15.37 8.91 53.21
C SER A 246 15.07 10.25 52.52
N THR A 247 14.20 11.05 52.92
CA THR A 247 14.08 12.16 53.88
C THR A 247 15.26 13.15 53.87
N ALA A 248 14.88 14.35 53.51
CA ALA A 248 15.02 15.63 54.20
C ALA A 248 16.10 16.61 53.76
N LYS A 249 15.59 17.82 53.48
CA LYS A 249 16.01 19.17 53.93
C LYS A 249 17.38 19.71 53.49
N LYS A 250 17.42 20.70 52.70
CA LYS A 250 17.42 22.13 53.01
C LYS A 250 17.13 22.94 51.75
#